data_df58e57f16c4963ca1805faebb2a01ed
#
_entry.id   df58e57f16c4963ca1805faebb2a01ed
#
_cell.length_a   1.000
_cell.length_b   1.000
_cell.length_c   1.000
_cell.angle_alpha   90.00
_cell.angle_beta   90.00
_cell.angle_gamma   90.00
#
_symmetry.space_group_name_H-M   'P 1'
#
loop_
_entity.id
_entity.type
_entity.pdbx_description
1 polymer ?
#
loop_
_entity_poly.entity_id
_entity_poly.type
_entity_poly.pdbx_seq_one_letter_code
_entity_poly.pdbx_strand_id
1 'polypeptide(L)'
;MKKIKLESVFNEFTLMGIAVSGAFYLGEYWEGIAVILFYLIGEWFQHKAVHKARSDIKALLDVRPETATVIYNNTYKITVPEKVQPGETIEVKVGEKVPLDGFLLEDSASFNTTALTGESVPRTLYKQEEVLAGMIASDKVVRIKVNKPYDQSTLARILTLVQDAAERKAPAELFIRRFARIYTPIVTGLAIPVVILPYLYSLIKPEFIFVFDDWFYRALVFLVISCPCALVVSIPLGYFGGIGAASHKGILFKGGNYLDAITQINTVVFDKTGTLTQGVFSVQAISAAEGVSQKELLQLIASIESFSNHPIAKAIVKYAEEQNISLNSSLKITEFAGYGIKAVTNGKEVYVGNARLLSKYGISFPYEISDMTETIVLCAMENKYLGYLSLADTPKPDAVQAIRELKDLNINNIQILSGDKQTIVSNLAEKIGVTQAFGDLLPEGKVAHLEQLKANSENRVAFVGDGINDTPVLALSDVGIAMGGLGCDAAIETADVVIQTDQPSKVAEAIKIGKQTHRIVWQNISMAFGVKLLVLLLGAGGMATMWEAIFADVGVALLAIFNAMRIQKWKE
;
A
#
# COMPACT_ATOMS: atom_id res chain seq x y z
N MET A 1 -18.54 31.92 30.99
CA MET A 1 -19.41 30.73 30.94
C MET A 1 -19.11 29.98 29.62
N LYS A 2 -18.37 28.86 29.69
CA LYS A 2 -18.18 27.96 28.51
C LYS A 2 -19.56 27.40 28.12
N LYS A 3 -20.03 27.66 26.89
CA LYS A 3 -21.19 26.95 26.33
C LYS A 3 -20.90 25.47 26.45
N ILE A 4 -21.57 24.78 27.38
CA ILE A 4 -21.59 23.31 27.41
C ILE A 4 -22.22 22.92 26.07
N LYS A 5 -21.42 22.32 25.17
CA LYS A 5 -21.96 21.83 23.90
C LYS A 5 -22.93 20.71 24.25
N LEU A 6 -24.16 20.77 23.75
CA LEU A 6 -25.19 19.74 23.94
C LEU A 6 -24.65 18.32 23.67
N GLU A 7 -23.63 18.23 22.84
CA GLU A 7 -22.89 17.02 22.48
C GLU A 7 -22.15 16.34 23.65
N SER A 8 -21.81 17.11 24.73
CA SER A 8 -21.13 16.54 25.90
C SER A 8 -22.11 16.00 26.95
N VAL A 9 -23.40 16.29 26.80
CA VAL A 9 -24.43 15.87 27.76
C VAL A 9 -25.14 14.58 27.32
N PHE A 10 -25.29 14.37 25.99
CA PHE A 10 -25.94 13.16 25.45
C PHE A 10 -24.87 12.20 24.92
N ASN A 11 -24.25 11.46 25.81
CA ASN A 11 -23.31 10.37 25.48
C ASN A 11 -23.78 9.05 26.10
N GLU A 12 -23.11 7.96 25.78
CA GLU A 12 -23.41 6.62 26.32
C GLU A 12 -23.43 6.57 27.84
N PHE A 13 -22.55 7.30 28.52
CA PHE A 13 -22.48 7.35 29.99
C PHE A 13 -23.74 7.99 30.59
N THR A 14 -24.25 9.03 29.96
CA THR A 14 -25.46 9.72 30.41
C THR A 14 -26.69 8.81 30.26
N LEU A 15 -26.81 8.11 29.12
CA LEU A 15 -27.90 7.15 28.88
C LEU A 15 -27.90 6.04 29.93
N MET A 16 -26.72 5.47 30.19
CA MET A 16 -26.56 4.43 31.20
C MET A 16 -26.82 4.94 32.60
N GLY A 17 -26.31 6.13 32.92
CA GLY A 17 -26.58 6.76 34.22
C GLY A 17 -28.07 6.96 34.48
N ILE A 18 -28.83 7.38 33.47
CA ILE A 18 -30.30 7.50 33.55
C ILE A 18 -30.94 6.12 33.74
N ALA A 19 -30.53 5.12 32.98
CA ALA A 19 -31.09 3.77 33.04
C ALA A 19 -30.83 3.11 34.40
N VAL A 20 -29.61 3.19 34.91
CA VAL A 20 -29.24 2.66 36.23
C VAL A 20 -29.99 3.38 37.36
N SER A 21 -30.01 4.72 37.35
CA SER A 21 -30.74 5.50 38.35
C SER A 21 -32.23 5.19 38.33
N GLY A 22 -32.81 5.00 37.15
CA GLY A 22 -34.21 4.61 37.00
C GLY A 22 -34.48 3.20 37.49
N ALA A 23 -33.59 2.23 37.25
CA ALA A 23 -33.70 0.86 37.73
C ALA A 23 -33.66 0.84 39.30
N PHE A 24 -32.76 1.60 39.92
CA PHE A 24 -32.72 1.74 41.36
C PHE A 24 -33.96 2.42 41.95
N TYR A 25 -34.54 3.40 41.22
CA TYR A 25 -35.80 4.03 41.63
C TYR A 25 -36.98 3.03 41.66
N LEU A 26 -37.00 2.12 40.68
CA LEU A 26 -38.02 1.06 40.58
C LEU A 26 -37.81 -0.11 41.55
N GLY A 27 -36.66 -0.14 42.25
CA GLY A 27 -36.32 -1.25 43.14
C GLY A 27 -35.65 -2.44 42.43
N GLU A 28 -35.40 -2.31 41.11
CA GLU A 28 -34.73 -3.34 40.27
C GLU A 28 -33.20 -3.25 40.41
N TYR A 29 -32.71 -3.42 41.64
CA TYR A 29 -31.29 -3.24 41.99
C TYR A 29 -30.36 -4.19 41.22
N TRP A 30 -30.77 -5.44 41.06
CA TRP A 30 -29.98 -6.45 40.35
C TRP A 30 -29.77 -6.11 38.90
N GLU A 31 -30.80 -5.58 38.23
CA GLU A 31 -30.73 -5.17 36.83
C GLU A 31 -29.85 -3.93 36.67
N GLY A 32 -29.99 -2.94 37.58
CA GLY A 32 -29.11 -1.77 37.57
C GLY A 32 -27.62 -2.11 37.77
N ILE A 33 -27.32 -3.05 38.69
CA ILE A 33 -25.97 -3.56 38.92
C ILE A 33 -25.49 -4.33 37.68
N ALA A 34 -26.35 -5.15 37.08
CA ALA A 34 -26.01 -5.90 35.88
C ALA A 34 -25.66 -4.99 34.69
N VAL A 35 -26.41 -3.90 34.48
CA VAL A 35 -26.10 -2.89 33.45
C VAL A 35 -24.68 -2.38 33.62
N ILE A 36 -24.31 -1.95 34.83
CA ILE A 36 -22.95 -1.44 35.11
C ILE A 36 -21.89 -2.52 34.87
N LEU A 37 -22.13 -3.72 35.43
CA LEU A 37 -21.16 -4.81 35.36
C LEU A 37 -20.89 -5.24 33.91
N PHE A 38 -21.93 -5.51 33.14
CA PHE A 38 -21.79 -5.95 31.74
C PHE A 38 -21.22 -4.85 30.86
N TYR A 39 -21.56 -3.59 31.13
CA TYR A 39 -20.93 -2.46 30.44
C TYR A 39 -19.43 -2.42 30.70
N LEU A 40 -19.00 -2.49 31.97
CA LEU A 40 -17.58 -2.49 32.32
C LEU A 40 -16.83 -3.68 31.69
N ILE A 41 -17.45 -4.86 31.68
CA ILE A 41 -16.91 -6.04 31.01
C ILE A 41 -16.78 -5.78 29.51
N GLY A 42 -17.84 -5.27 28.87
CA GLY A 42 -17.84 -4.94 27.44
C GLY A 42 -16.75 -3.91 27.10
N GLU A 43 -16.63 -2.84 27.88
CA GLU A 43 -15.62 -1.80 27.70
C GLU A 43 -14.20 -2.34 27.90
N TRP A 44 -13.99 -3.22 28.90
CA TRP A 44 -12.71 -3.88 29.10
C TRP A 44 -12.29 -4.74 27.90
N PHE A 45 -13.20 -5.58 27.36
CA PHE A 45 -12.94 -6.36 26.15
C PHE A 45 -12.66 -5.47 24.95
N GLN A 46 -13.41 -4.38 24.80
CA GLN A 46 -13.26 -3.38 23.77
C GLN A 46 -11.88 -2.74 23.81
N HIS A 47 -11.48 -2.21 24.98
CA HIS A 47 -10.15 -1.63 25.19
C HIS A 47 -9.04 -2.63 24.88
N LYS A 48 -9.19 -3.86 25.35
CA LYS A 48 -8.21 -4.94 25.09
C LYS A 48 -8.11 -5.26 23.59
N ALA A 49 -9.22 -5.34 22.88
CA ALA A 49 -9.25 -5.63 21.44
C ALA A 49 -8.62 -4.50 20.61
N VAL A 50 -8.99 -3.24 20.89
CA VAL A 50 -8.41 -2.07 20.21
C VAL A 50 -6.92 -1.93 20.55
N HIS A 51 -6.54 -2.13 21.81
CA HIS A 51 -5.14 -2.08 22.23
C HIS A 51 -4.33 -3.18 21.54
N LYS A 52 -4.88 -4.40 21.46
CA LYS A 52 -4.23 -5.51 20.74
C LYS A 52 -4.07 -5.21 19.26
N ALA A 53 -5.11 -4.73 18.58
CA ALA A 53 -5.03 -4.37 17.17
C ALA A 53 -3.98 -3.27 16.90
N ARG A 54 -3.91 -2.25 17.77
CA ARG A 54 -2.87 -1.22 17.70
C ARG A 54 -1.49 -1.77 18.05
N SER A 55 -1.40 -2.69 19.02
CA SER A 55 -0.15 -3.35 19.39
C SER A 55 0.34 -4.29 18.30
N ASP A 56 -0.54 -5.02 17.62
CA ASP A 56 -0.18 -5.89 16.50
C ASP A 56 0.38 -5.06 15.33
N ILE A 57 -0.23 -3.89 15.04
CA ILE A 57 0.34 -2.91 14.12
C ILE A 57 1.69 -2.39 14.65
N LYS A 58 1.80 -2.07 15.94
CA LYS A 58 3.04 -1.63 16.56
C LYS A 58 4.10 -2.73 16.60
N ALA A 59 3.72 -3.99 16.77
CA ALA A 59 4.64 -5.13 16.75
C ALA A 59 5.22 -5.39 15.34
N LEU A 60 4.47 -5.05 14.27
CA LEU A 60 5.04 -4.93 12.92
C LEU A 60 6.11 -3.84 12.85
N LEU A 61 6.01 -2.87 13.73
CA LEU A 61 6.90 -1.73 13.89
C LEU A 61 8.03 -2.01 14.92
N ASP A 62 7.95 -3.05 15.75
CA ASP A 62 9.02 -3.53 16.66
C ASP A 62 10.21 -4.17 15.90
N VAL A 63 10.23 -3.96 14.59
CA VAL A 63 11.41 -4.17 13.75
C VAL A 63 12.54 -3.20 14.13
N ARG A 64 12.28 -2.19 14.97
CA ARG A 64 13.22 -1.13 15.34
C ARG A 64 14.36 -1.68 16.20
N PRO A 65 15.62 -1.60 15.73
CA PRO A 65 16.78 -1.84 16.58
C PRO A 65 16.92 -0.76 17.66
N GLU A 66 17.11 -1.17 18.90
CA GLU A 66 17.30 -0.23 20.01
C GLU A 66 18.70 0.38 20.02
N THR A 67 19.66 -0.31 19.40
CA THR A 67 21.08 0.10 19.39
C THR A 67 21.69 -0.06 18.01
N ALA A 68 22.72 0.74 17.74
CA ALA A 68 23.59 0.65 16.58
C ALA A 68 25.06 0.54 17.06
N THR A 69 25.84 -0.35 16.44
CA THR A 69 27.27 -0.49 16.70
C THR A 69 28.04 0.32 15.68
N VAL A 70 28.54 1.47 16.08
CA VAL A 70 29.33 2.38 15.22
C VAL A 70 30.80 2.03 15.33
N ILE A 71 31.49 2.00 14.18
CA ILE A 71 32.96 1.79 14.10
C ILE A 71 33.64 3.16 14.02
N TYR A 72 34.43 3.48 15.03
CA TYR A 72 35.23 4.69 15.07
C TYR A 72 36.69 4.36 15.37
N ASN A 73 37.61 4.69 14.46
CA ASN A 73 39.07 4.44 14.62
C ASN A 73 39.37 3.00 15.09
N ASN A 74 38.80 1.99 14.46
CA ASN A 74 38.91 0.57 14.82
C ASN A 74 38.41 0.19 16.22
N THR A 75 37.62 1.05 16.84
CA THR A 75 36.89 0.78 18.10
C THR A 75 35.40 0.69 17.85
N TYR A 76 34.71 -0.18 18.61
CA TYR A 76 33.28 -0.35 18.52
C TYR A 76 32.58 0.45 19.61
N LYS A 77 31.62 1.28 19.22
CA LYS A 77 30.81 2.07 20.14
C LYS A 77 29.35 1.73 19.94
N ILE A 78 28.68 1.25 20.99
CA ILE A 78 27.23 1.03 20.98
C ILE A 78 26.55 2.36 21.30
N THR A 79 25.61 2.76 20.46
CA THR A 79 24.83 3.99 20.63
C THR A 79 23.38 3.77 20.18
N VAL A 80 22.50 4.73 20.43
CA VAL A 80 21.13 4.70 19.88
C VAL A 80 21.16 5.16 18.41
N PRO A 81 20.33 4.58 17.52
CA PRO A 81 20.35 4.90 16.08
C PRO A 81 20.18 6.39 15.77
N GLU A 82 19.42 7.13 16.60
CA GLU A 82 19.15 8.56 16.43
C GLU A 82 20.40 9.45 16.57
N LYS A 83 21.47 8.94 17.16
CA LYS A 83 22.73 9.68 17.35
C LYS A 83 23.76 9.40 16.27
N VAL A 84 23.52 8.42 15.42
CA VAL A 84 24.43 8.07 14.32
C VAL A 84 24.27 9.08 13.19
N GLN A 85 25.38 9.59 12.69
CA GLN A 85 25.38 10.61 11.64
C GLN A 85 25.62 9.98 10.25
N PRO A 86 25.08 10.57 9.18
CA PRO A 86 25.42 10.18 7.82
C PRO A 86 26.93 10.24 7.59
N GLY A 87 27.47 9.22 6.94
CA GLY A 87 28.91 9.04 6.70
C GLY A 87 29.63 8.16 7.72
N GLU A 88 29.05 7.90 8.90
CA GLU A 88 29.57 6.94 9.86
C GLU A 88 29.38 5.50 9.36
N THR A 89 30.23 4.59 9.84
CA THR A 89 30.13 3.16 9.50
C THR A 89 29.57 2.39 10.69
N ILE A 90 28.52 1.61 10.44
CA ILE A 90 27.93 0.71 11.43
C ILE A 90 28.26 -0.74 11.09
N GLU A 91 28.37 -1.58 12.12
CA GLU A 91 28.50 -3.04 11.99
C GLU A 91 27.19 -3.70 12.41
N VAL A 92 26.74 -4.68 11.60
CA VAL A 92 25.55 -5.48 11.85
C VAL A 92 25.93 -6.95 11.80
N LYS A 93 25.66 -7.68 12.87
CA LYS A 93 25.96 -9.11 12.98
C LYS A 93 24.87 -9.97 12.36
N VAL A 94 25.20 -11.22 12.09
CA VAL A 94 24.24 -12.21 11.59
C VAL A 94 23.07 -12.34 12.56
N GLY A 95 21.86 -12.23 12.02
CA GLY A 95 20.61 -12.23 12.80
C GLY A 95 20.23 -10.88 13.40
N GLU A 96 21.10 -9.88 13.36
CA GLU A 96 20.79 -8.52 13.78
C GLU A 96 20.07 -7.74 12.69
N LYS A 97 19.20 -6.84 13.11
CA LYS A 97 18.49 -5.90 12.23
C LYS A 97 19.35 -4.70 11.91
N VAL A 98 19.36 -4.27 10.67
CA VAL A 98 20.01 -3.05 10.20
C VAL A 98 19.34 -1.84 10.85
N PRO A 99 20.07 -0.99 11.60
CA PRO A 99 19.47 0.14 12.33
C PRO A 99 19.22 1.38 11.48
N LEU A 100 19.97 1.57 10.39
CA LEU A 100 19.95 2.76 9.55
C LEU A 100 20.17 2.41 8.09
N ASP A 101 19.62 3.19 7.18
CA ASP A 101 19.88 3.07 5.74
C ASP A 101 21.34 3.41 5.43
N GLY A 102 21.95 2.70 4.48
CA GLY A 102 23.31 2.97 4.05
C GLY A 102 23.77 2.08 2.91
N PHE A 103 25.04 2.21 2.53
CA PHE A 103 25.64 1.44 1.45
C PHE A 103 26.49 0.29 2.00
N LEU A 104 26.33 -0.90 1.40
CA LEU A 104 27.11 -2.09 1.75
C LEU A 104 28.60 -1.87 1.42
N LEU A 105 29.49 -2.17 2.35
CA LEU A 105 30.94 -2.07 2.16
C LEU A 105 31.60 -3.40 1.75
N GLU A 106 30.98 -4.53 2.06
CA GLU A 106 31.39 -5.88 1.64
C GLU A 106 31.07 -6.13 0.18
N ASP A 107 31.79 -7.06 -0.46
CA ASP A 107 31.60 -7.37 -1.89
C ASP A 107 30.18 -7.92 -2.19
N SER A 108 29.59 -8.69 -1.27
CA SER A 108 28.19 -9.11 -1.30
C SER A 108 27.75 -9.56 0.08
N ALA A 109 26.46 -9.49 0.37
CA ALA A 109 25.85 -10.07 1.58
C ALA A 109 24.36 -10.37 1.35
N SER A 110 23.82 -11.35 2.08
CA SER A 110 22.42 -11.75 2.01
C SER A 110 21.63 -11.20 3.18
N PHE A 111 20.45 -10.66 2.89
CA PHE A 111 19.56 -10.04 3.86
C PHE A 111 18.16 -10.64 3.79
N ASN A 112 17.58 -10.94 4.93
CA ASN A 112 16.18 -11.26 5.03
C ASN A 112 15.38 -9.96 5.07
N THR A 113 14.47 -9.79 4.11
CA THR A 113 13.64 -8.59 3.93
C THR A 113 12.19 -8.79 4.37
N THR A 114 11.82 -9.97 4.88
CA THR A 114 10.45 -10.36 5.22
C THR A 114 9.74 -9.31 6.09
N ALA A 115 10.45 -8.71 7.03
CA ALA A 115 9.88 -7.70 7.92
C ALA A 115 9.50 -6.38 7.22
N LEU A 116 10.13 -6.07 6.08
CA LEU A 116 9.89 -4.85 5.30
C LEU A 116 8.97 -5.10 4.11
N THR A 117 9.24 -6.17 3.35
CA THR A 117 8.57 -6.44 2.07
C THR A 117 7.56 -7.57 2.13
N GLY A 118 7.56 -8.37 3.19
CA GLY A 118 6.77 -9.60 3.29
C GLY A 118 7.32 -10.77 2.48
N GLU A 119 8.46 -10.60 1.78
CA GLU A 119 9.08 -11.64 0.97
C GLU A 119 9.91 -12.60 1.84
N SER A 120 9.67 -13.91 1.71
CA SER A 120 10.37 -14.94 2.49
C SER A 120 11.75 -15.29 1.93
N VAL A 121 12.07 -14.91 0.69
CA VAL A 121 13.33 -15.23 0.04
C VAL A 121 14.37 -14.16 0.40
N PRO A 122 15.55 -14.53 0.96
CA PRO A 122 16.61 -13.57 1.24
C PRO A 122 17.11 -12.89 -0.05
N ARG A 123 17.35 -11.58 0.04
CA ARG A 123 17.91 -10.78 -1.05
C ARG A 123 19.42 -10.66 -0.88
N THR A 124 20.18 -10.99 -1.92
CA THR A 124 21.62 -10.75 -1.95
C THR A 124 21.91 -9.36 -2.51
N LEU A 125 22.64 -8.55 -1.76
CA LEU A 125 23.09 -7.22 -2.15
C LEU A 125 24.60 -7.24 -2.40
N TYR A 126 25.04 -6.40 -3.33
CA TYR A 126 26.44 -6.24 -3.70
C TYR A 126 27.02 -4.93 -3.17
N LYS A 127 28.34 -4.80 -3.25
CA LYS A 127 29.09 -3.63 -2.78
C LYS A 127 28.54 -2.34 -3.39
N GLN A 128 28.34 -1.33 -2.54
CA GLN A 128 27.73 -0.04 -2.85
C GLN A 128 26.24 -0.10 -3.20
N GLU A 129 25.57 -1.22 -3.06
CA GLU A 129 24.11 -1.25 -3.08
C GLU A 129 23.53 -0.77 -1.75
N GLU A 130 22.34 -0.20 -1.80
CA GLU A 130 21.66 0.35 -0.62
C GLU A 130 21.08 -0.77 0.24
N VAL A 131 21.48 -0.78 1.51
CA VAL A 131 20.93 -1.63 2.58
C VAL A 131 19.95 -0.78 3.39
N LEU A 132 18.74 -1.28 3.59
CA LEU A 132 17.68 -0.52 4.25
C LEU A 132 17.55 -0.89 5.73
N ALA A 133 17.22 0.09 6.55
CA ALA A 133 16.90 -0.12 7.95
C ALA A 133 15.73 -1.11 8.10
N GLY A 134 15.89 -2.08 9.02
CA GLY A 134 14.91 -3.15 9.23
C GLY A 134 15.21 -4.46 8.49
N MET A 135 16.11 -4.49 7.51
CA MET A 135 16.63 -5.74 6.96
C MET A 135 17.41 -6.53 8.02
N ILE A 136 17.45 -7.85 7.92
CA ILE A 136 18.20 -8.71 8.84
C ILE A 136 19.36 -9.35 8.10
N ALA A 137 20.61 -9.14 8.57
CA ALA A 137 21.79 -9.79 8.00
C ALA A 137 21.71 -11.32 8.18
N SER A 138 21.88 -12.12 7.10
CA SER A 138 21.58 -13.54 7.13
C SER A 138 22.80 -14.45 7.03
N ASP A 139 23.87 -14.04 6.36
CA ASP A 139 25.01 -14.91 6.03
C ASP A 139 26.33 -14.54 6.72
N LYS A 140 26.56 -13.26 6.97
CA LYS A 140 27.82 -12.77 7.56
C LYS A 140 27.64 -11.43 8.28
N VAL A 141 28.66 -11.04 9.06
CA VAL A 141 28.77 -9.69 9.62
C VAL A 141 28.99 -8.70 8.49
N VAL A 142 28.22 -7.62 8.48
CA VAL A 142 28.26 -6.61 7.42
C VAL A 142 28.59 -5.24 8.00
N ARG A 143 29.30 -4.43 7.21
CA ARG A 143 29.56 -3.03 7.49
C ARG A 143 28.79 -2.19 6.49
N ILE A 144 28.11 -1.20 7.02
CA ILE A 144 27.22 -0.33 6.25
C ILE A 144 27.65 1.11 6.50
N LYS A 145 27.90 1.86 5.43
CA LYS A 145 28.17 3.30 5.51
C LYS A 145 26.83 4.03 5.48
N VAL A 146 26.46 4.64 6.58
CA VAL A 146 25.17 5.34 6.74
C VAL A 146 25.04 6.49 5.74
N ASN A 147 23.93 6.56 5.02
CA ASN A 147 23.65 7.60 4.01
C ASN A 147 22.59 8.61 4.44
N LYS A 148 21.68 8.24 5.35
CA LYS A 148 20.57 9.08 5.82
C LYS A 148 20.53 9.12 7.35
N PRO A 149 20.08 10.23 7.97
CA PRO A 149 19.81 10.27 9.41
C PRO A 149 18.61 9.38 9.77
N TYR A 150 18.48 9.04 11.05
CA TYR A 150 17.48 8.09 11.54
C TYR A 150 16.02 8.45 11.16
N ASP A 151 15.65 9.72 11.30
CA ASP A 151 14.31 10.24 11.01
C ASP A 151 13.92 10.14 9.51
N GLN A 152 14.93 10.08 8.64
CA GLN A 152 14.76 9.88 7.19
C GLN A 152 14.98 8.43 6.75
N SER A 153 15.27 7.52 7.68
CA SER A 153 15.44 6.11 7.35
C SER A 153 14.14 5.48 6.87
N THR A 154 14.25 4.48 6.00
CA THR A 154 13.12 3.71 5.47
C THR A 154 12.19 3.23 6.58
N LEU A 155 12.76 2.69 7.65
CA LEU A 155 12.00 2.19 8.79
C LEU A 155 11.23 3.30 9.50
N ALA A 156 11.85 4.45 9.77
CA ALA A 156 11.20 5.59 10.42
C ALA A 156 10.01 6.11 9.58
N ARG A 157 10.16 6.15 8.26
CA ARG A 157 9.08 6.55 7.33
C ARG A 157 7.92 5.57 7.32
N ILE A 158 8.20 4.27 7.25
CA ILE A 158 7.15 3.23 7.34
C ILE A 158 6.37 3.40 8.64
N LEU A 159 7.07 3.64 9.77
CA LEU A 159 6.46 3.89 11.06
C LEU A 159 5.51 5.09 11.04
N THR A 160 5.97 6.21 10.49
CA THR A 160 5.16 7.44 10.35
C THR A 160 3.94 7.20 9.46
N LEU A 161 4.11 6.57 8.29
CA LEU A 161 3.01 6.26 7.38
C LEU A 161 1.92 5.41 8.03
N VAL A 162 2.31 4.39 8.80
CA VAL A 162 1.35 3.52 9.51
C VAL A 162 0.67 4.25 10.67
N GLN A 163 1.38 5.12 11.39
CA GLN A 163 0.79 5.96 12.45
C GLN A 163 -0.21 6.96 11.87
N ASP A 164 0.16 7.67 10.82
CA ASP A 164 -0.70 8.64 10.12
C ASP A 164 -1.93 7.95 9.52
N ALA A 165 -1.76 6.72 8.99
CA ALA A 165 -2.87 5.92 8.48
C ALA A 165 -3.93 5.63 9.55
N ALA A 166 -3.51 5.41 10.79
CA ALA A 166 -4.43 5.18 11.91
C ALA A 166 -5.22 6.44 12.30
N GLU A 167 -4.75 7.63 11.95
CA GLU A 167 -5.43 8.89 12.23
C GLU A 167 -6.43 9.30 11.14
N ARG A 168 -6.21 8.89 9.88
CA ARG A 168 -7.09 9.18 8.74
C ARG A 168 -8.27 8.22 8.71
N LYS A 169 -9.41 8.70 9.20
CA LYS A 169 -10.63 7.91 9.41
C LYS A 169 -11.35 7.57 8.10
N ALA A 170 -11.81 6.33 8.03
CA ALA A 170 -12.64 5.87 6.93
C ALA A 170 -14.01 6.57 6.90
N PRO A 171 -14.66 6.70 5.71
CA PRO A 171 -16.00 7.26 5.58
C PRO A 171 -17.03 6.58 6.48
N ALA A 172 -16.98 5.26 6.63
CA ALA A 172 -17.86 4.51 7.53
C ALA A 172 -17.66 4.91 9.01
N GLU A 173 -16.43 5.16 9.46
CA GLU A 173 -16.15 5.64 10.81
C GLU A 173 -16.69 7.06 11.03
N LEU A 174 -16.51 7.95 10.05
CA LEU A 174 -17.07 9.30 10.08
C LEU A 174 -18.60 9.28 10.08
N PHE A 175 -19.21 8.38 9.28
CA PHE A 175 -20.64 8.18 9.24
C PHE A 175 -21.18 7.74 10.60
N ILE A 176 -20.59 6.73 11.24
CA ILE A 176 -21.05 6.24 12.55
C ILE A 176 -20.92 7.31 13.63
N ARG A 177 -19.85 8.09 13.65
CA ARG A 177 -19.71 9.21 14.60
C ARG A 177 -20.79 10.28 14.38
N ARG A 178 -21.10 10.61 13.11
CA ARG A 178 -22.17 11.54 12.78
C ARG A 178 -23.55 10.97 13.13
N PHE A 179 -23.75 9.68 12.82
CA PHE A 179 -24.97 8.96 13.17
C PHE A 179 -25.19 8.93 14.69
N ALA A 180 -24.20 8.54 15.48
CA ALA A 180 -24.31 8.50 16.95
C ALA A 180 -24.69 9.87 17.53
N ARG A 181 -24.10 10.96 17.01
CA ARG A 181 -24.41 12.34 17.43
C ARG A 181 -25.87 12.73 17.23
N ILE A 182 -26.50 12.23 16.17
CA ILE A 182 -27.91 12.52 15.85
C ILE A 182 -28.84 11.51 16.52
N TYR A 183 -28.45 10.25 16.47
CA TYR A 183 -29.24 9.13 16.95
C TYR A 183 -29.46 9.18 18.48
N THR A 184 -28.40 9.42 19.27
CA THR A 184 -28.50 9.42 20.73
C THR A 184 -29.52 10.44 21.28
N PRO A 185 -29.52 11.72 20.89
CA PRO A 185 -30.57 12.65 21.32
C PRO A 185 -31.98 12.28 20.86
N ILE A 186 -32.11 11.75 19.63
CA ILE A 186 -33.42 11.33 19.11
C ILE A 186 -34.01 10.20 19.95
N VAL A 187 -33.20 9.18 20.22
CA VAL A 187 -33.65 8.02 20.99
C VAL A 187 -33.95 8.40 22.44
N THR A 188 -33.11 9.24 23.05
CA THR A 188 -33.39 9.78 24.39
C THR A 188 -34.74 10.54 24.40
N GLY A 189 -34.97 11.33 23.36
CA GLY A 189 -36.26 12.02 23.19
C GLY A 189 -37.45 11.06 22.98
N LEU A 190 -37.25 9.94 22.25
CA LEU A 190 -38.25 8.92 22.01
C LEU A 190 -38.59 8.08 23.27
N ALA A 191 -37.70 7.99 24.24
CA ALA A 191 -38.02 7.34 25.52
C ALA A 191 -39.13 8.05 26.30
N ILE A 192 -39.27 9.37 26.15
CA ILE A 192 -40.31 10.16 26.79
C ILE A 192 -41.72 9.80 26.29
N PRO A 193 -41.99 9.74 24.97
CA PRO A 193 -43.27 9.23 24.44
C PRO A 193 -43.63 7.83 24.89
N VAL A 194 -42.66 6.93 25.13
CA VAL A 194 -42.92 5.57 25.65
C VAL A 194 -43.68 5.61 26.98
N VAL A 195 -43.46 6.61 27.80
CA VAL A 195 -44.18 6.80 29.07
C VAL A 195 -45.44 7.67 28.89
N ILE A 196 -45.35 8.78 28.14
CA ILE A 196 -46.41 9.78 28.05
C ILE A 196 -47.58 9.29 27.19
N LEU A 197 -47.32 8.62 26.06
CA LEU A 197 -48.43 8.21 25.16
C LEU A 197 -49.40 7.21 25.82
N PRO A 198 -48.96 6.17 26.54
CA PRO A 198 -49.86 5.27 27.26
C PRO A 198 -50.65 5.97 28.38
N TYR A 199 -50.00 6.96 29.04
CA TYR A 199 -50.70 7.79 30.01
C TYR A 199 -51.82 8.60 29.37
N LEU A 200 -51.56 9.30 28.26
CA LEU A 200 -52.59 10.03 27.52
C LEU A 200 -53.67 9.12 26.96
N TYR A 201 -53.29 7.90 26.53
CA TYR A 201 -54.26 6.90 26.05
C TYR A 201 -55.18 6.43 27.17
N SER A 202 -54.72 6.26 28.40
CA SER A 202 -55.53 5.90 29.57
C SER A 202 -56.56 6.97 29.94
N LEU A 203 -56.28 8.24 29.63
CA LEU A 203 -57.24 9.34 29.83
C LEU A 203 -58.41 9.28 28.82
N ILE A 204 -58.18 8.71 27.63
CA ILE A 204 -59.18 8.60 26.56
C ILE A 204 -59.96 7.28 26.68
N LYS A 205 -59.28 6.20 27.10
CA LYS A 205 -59.87 4.86 27.30
C LYS A 205 -59.72 4.40 28.74
N PRO A 206 -60.77 4.55 29.59
CA PRO A 206 -60.73 4.18 31.01
C PRO A 206 -60.50 2.68 31.26
N GLU A 207 -60.75 1.83 30.27
CA GLU A 207 -60.49 0.37 30.35
C GLU A 207 -59.01 0.04 30.33
N PHE A 208 -58.15 0.96 29.86
CA PHE A 208 -56.71 0.78 29.82
C PHE A 208 -56.10 1.28 31.12
N ILE A 209 -55.60 0.35 31.93
CA ILE A 209 -54.95 0.67 33.21
C ILE A 209 -53.50 1.08 32.93
N PHE A 210 -53.15 2.34 33.19
CA PHE A 210 -51.78 2.82 33.11
C PHE A 210 -51.10 2.60 34.44
N VAL A 211 -49.99 1.83 34.43
CA VAL A 211 -49.08 1.65 35.57
C VAL A 211 -47.79 2.36 35.24
N PHE A 212 -47.44 3.42 35.96
CA PHE A 212 -46.24 4.24 35.69
C PHE A 212 -44.98 3.42 35.71
N ASP A 213 -44.80 2.55 36.71
CA ASP A 213 -43.58 1.75 36.89
C ASP A 213 -43.33 0.83 35.69
N ASP A 214 -44.35 0.21 35.11
CA ASP A 214 -44.25 -0.67 33.93
C ASP A 214 -43.77 0.10 32.68
N TRP A 215 -44.36 1.26 32.42
CA TRP A 215 -44.03 2.07 31.26
C TRP A 215 -42.70 2.80 31.41
N PHE A 216 -42.36 3.21 32.63
CA PHE A 216 -41.08 3.78 32.95
C PHE A 216 -39.97 2.73 32.80
N TYR A 217 -40.20 1.49 33.27
CA TYR A 217 -39.26 0.36 33.05
C TYR A 217 -39.02 0.10 31.57
N ARG A 218 -40.10 0.06 30.73
CA ARG A 218 -39.96 -0.09 29.26
C ARG A 218 -39.15 1.04 28.64
N ALA A 219 -39.32 2.27 29.12
CA ALA A 219 -38.49 3.40 28.65
C ALA A 219 -37.01 3.26 29.05
N LEU A 220 -36.72 2.72 30.23
CA LEU A 220 -35.34 2.43 30.65
C LEU A 220 -34.71 1.30 29.80
N VAL A 221 -35.43 0.22 29.54
CA VAL A 221 -35.03 -0.87 28.62
C VAL A 221 -34.74 -0.30 27.23
N PHE A 222 -35.63 0.55 26.72
CA PHE A 222 -35.44 1.22 25.44
C PHE A 222 -34.18 2.07 25.38
N LEU A 223 -33.84 2.80 26.47
CA LEU A 223 -32.60 3.60 26.57
C LEU A 223 -31.36 2.72 26.57
N VAL A 224 -31.34 1.62 27.32
CA VAL A 224 -30.20 0.69 27.37
C VAL A 224 -29.91 0.08 26.01
N ILE A 225 -30.94 -0.40 25.29
CA ILE A 225 -30.79 -1.00 23.96
C ILE A 225 -30.22 0.01 22.95
N SER A 226 -30.48 1.28 23.16
CA SER A 226 -30.19 2.34 22.20
C SER A 226 -28.72 2.75 22.09
N CYS A 227 -27.82 2.24 22.96
CA CYS A 227 -26.38 2.53 22.83
C CYS A 227 -25.78 1.89 21.56
N PRO A 228 -25.17 2.65 20.63
CA PRO A 228 -24.52 2.08 19.45
C PRO A 228 -23.13 1.52 19.72
N CYS A 229 -22.86 0.98 20.94
CA CYS A 229 -21.54 0.62 21.44
C CYS A 229 -20.79 -0.36 20.52
N ALA A 230 -21.47 -1.39 20.01
CA ALA A 230 -20.89 -2.37 19.09
C ALA A 230 -20.32 -1.76 17.79
N LEU A 231 -21.00 -0.72 17.26
CA LEU A 231 -20.61 -0.07 16.00
C LEU A 231 -19.42 0.87 16.18
N VAL A 232 -19.41 1.63 17.29
CA VAL A 232 -18.36 2.61 17.56
C VAL A 232 -16.98 1.95 17.65
N VAL A 233 -16.94 0.68 18.06
CA VAL A 233 -15.70 -0.08 18.26
C VAL A 233 -15.35 -0.97 17.09
N SER A 234 -16.30 -1.74 16.60
CA SER A 234 -16.01 -2.78 15.59
C SER A 234 -15.59 -2.20 14.25
N ILE A 235 -16.04 -0.99 13.91
CA ILE A 235 -15.71 -0.35 12.63
C ILE A 235 -14.25 0.10 12.60
N PRO A 236 -13.74 0.93 13.54
CA PRO A 236 -12.33 1.26 13.59
C PRO A 236 -11.44 0.02 13.69
N LEU A 237 -11.84 -0.97 14.50
CA LEU A 237 -11.11 -2.23 14.63
C LEU A 237 -11.00 -2.97 13.29
N GLY A 238 -12.06 -2.97 12.47
CA GLY A 238 -12.05 -3.54 11.13
C GLY A 238 -11.03 -2.87 10.21
N TYR A 239 -11.03 -1.53 10.18
CA TYR A 239 -10.06 -0.78 9.36
C TYR A 239 -8.63 -0.92 9.86
N PHE A 240 -8.39 -0.91 11.17
CA PHE A 240 -7.07 -1.20 11.73
C PHE A 240 -6.61 -2.62 11.36
N GLY A 241 -7.52 -3.60 11.44
CA GLY A 241 -7.24 -4.96 11.00
C GLY A 241 -6.85 -5.04 9.52
N GLY A 242 -7.56 -4.29 8.65
CA GLY A 242 -7.28 -4.22 7.20
C GLY A 242 -5.95 -3.56 6.89
N ILE A 243 -5.64 -2.42 7.52
CA ILE A 243 -4.35 -1.73 7.37
C ILE A 243 -3.20 -2.63 7.85
N GLY A 244 -3.38 -3.31 8.99
CA GLY A 244 -2.41 -4.26 9.52
C GLY A 244 -2.17 -5.44 8.58
N ALA A 245 -3.24 -6.07 8.07
CA ALA A 245 -3.14 -7.18 7.12
C ALA A 245 -2.44 -6.77 5.81
N ALA A 246 -2.70 -5.57 5.30
CA ALA A 246 -2.03 -5.02 4.13
C ALA A 246 -0.54 -4.78 4.39
N SER A 247 -0.21 -4.18 5.53
CA SER A 247 1.18 -3.90 5.93
C SER A 247 2.03 -5.16 6.02
N HIS A 248 1.48 -6.26 6.56
CA HIS A 248 2.16 -7.58 6.57
C HIS A 248 2.51 -8.11 5.18
N LYS A 249 1.79 -7.68 4.15
CA LYS A 249 2.00 -8.08 2.76
C LYS A 249 2.81 -7.04 1.97
N GLY A 250 3.44 -6.09 2.66
CA GLY A 250 4.22 -5.02 2.04
C GLY A 250 3.38 -3.96 1.33
N ILE A 251 2.10 -3.79 1.72
CA ILE A 251 1.18 -2.81 1.15
C ILE A 251 0.81 -1.81 2.26
N LEU A 252 1.21 -0.56 2.11
CA LEU A 252 0.97 0.50 3.08
C LEU A 252 -0.16 1.42 2.60
N PHE A 253 -1.29 1.42 3.31
CA PHE A 253 -2.35 2.39 3.11
C PHE A 253 -2.10 3.61 4.01
N LYS A 254 -2.18 4.81 3.47
CA LYS A 254 -2.03 6.06 4.24
C LYS A 254 -3.30 6.49 5.00
N GLY A 255 -4.32 5.65 5.02
CA GLY A 255 -5.56 5.91 5.76
C GLY A 255 -6.65 4.88 5.52
N GLY A 256 -7.55 4.75 6.50
CA GLY A 256 -8.74 3.92 6.36
C GLY A 256 -9.68 4.41 5.24
N ASN A 257 -9.66 5.71 4.92
CA ASN A 257 -10.38 6.28 3.79
C ASN A 257 -9.90 5.71 2.44
N TYR A 258 -8.60 5.47 2.27
CA TYR A 258 -8.04 4.90 1.05
C TYR A 258 -8.29 3.39 0.96
N LEU A 259 -8.32 2.70 2.12
CA LEU A 259 -8.73 1.30 2.18
C LEU A 259 -10.21 1.11 1.78
N ASP A 260 -11.05 2.11 2.00
CA ASP A 260 -12.43 2.12 1.55
C ASP A 260 -12.52 2.55 0.07
N ALA A 261 -11.82 3.62 -0.33
CA ALA A 261 -11.81 4.13 -1.69
C ALA A 261 -11.35 3.08 -2.72
N ILE A 262 -10.33 2.28 -2.39
CA ILE A 262 -9.80 1.24 -3.28
C ILE A 262 -10.85 0.17 -3.64
N THR A 263 -11.88 0.00 -2.81
CA THR A 263 -12.96 -0.96 -3.08
C THR A 263 -13.87 -0.54 -4.22
N GLN A 264 -13.91 0.75 -4.52
CA GLN A 264 -14.78 1.35 -5.54
C GLN A 264 -14.07 1.47 -6.90
N ILE A 265 -12.77 1.17 -6.98
CA ILE A 265 -11.98 1.26 -8.21
C ILE A 265 -12.55 0.30 -9.26
N ASN A 266 -12.79 0.83 -10.44
CA ASN A 266 -13.24 0.10 -11.63
C ASN A 266 -12.29 0.29 -12.83
N THR A 267 -11.36 1.24 -12.74
CA THR A 267 -10.36 1.55 -13.76
C THR A 267 -8.99 1.59 -13.11
N VAL A 268 -8.01 0.86 -13.68
CA VAL A 268 -6.62 0.89 -13.22
C VAL A 268 -5.73 1.34 -14.38
N VAL A 269 -4.96 2.38 -14.13
CA VAL A 269 -4.02 2.96 -15.09
C VAL A 269 -2.62 2.74 -14.57
N PHE A 270 -1.79 2.07 -15.36
CA PHE A 270 -0.39 1.81 -15.02
C PHE A 270 0.53 2.74 -15.80
N ASP A 271 1.56 3.27 -15.14
CA ASP A 271 2.76 3.66 -15.85
C ASP A 271 3.47 2.42 -16.39
N LYS A 272 4.26 2.56 -17.46
CA LYS A 272 5.01 1.45 -18.04
C LYS A 272 6.31 1.18 -17.29
N THR A 273 7.20 2.17 -17.30
CA THR A 273 8.61 2.02 -16.91
C THR A 273 8.78 1.96 -15.40
N GLY A 274 9.49 0.94 -14.86
CA GLY A 274 9.63 0.76 -13.42
C GLY A 274 8.37 0.24 -12.71
N THR A 275 7.20 0.29 -13.34
CA THR A 275 5.91 -0.15 -12.78
C THR A 275 5.51 -1.53 -13.30
N LEU A 276 5.24 -1.68 -14.60
CA LEU A 276 4.96 -2.98 -15.25
C LEU A 276 6.22 -3.64 -15.78
N THR A 277 7.29 -2.88 -15.97
CA THR A 277 8.59 -3.33 -16.43
C THR A 277 9.65 -3.10 -15.34
N GLN A 278 10.80 -3.74 -15.50
CA GLN A 278 11.89 -3.65 -14.54
C GLN A 278 12.62 -2.29 -14.56
N GLY A 279 12.35 -1.43 -15.56
CA GLY A 279 13.06 -0.17 -15.78
C GLY A 279 14.52 -0.38 -16.19
N VAL A 280 14.89 -1.62 -16.51
CA VAL A 280 16.24 -2.01 -16.91
C VAL A 280 16.19 -2.62 -18.29
N PHE A 281 17.02 -2.08 -19.19
CA PHE A 281 17.18 -2.66 -20.51
C PHE A 281 17.80 -4.05 -20.40
N SER A 282 17.32 -4.98 -21.25
CA SER A 282 17.94 -6.30 -21.44
C SER A 282 18.11 -6.57 -22.94
N VAL A 283 19.18 -7.27 -23.28
CA VAL A 283 19.43 -7.72 -24.67
C VAL A 283 18.38 -8.79 -25.01
N GLN A 284 17.57 -8.53 -26.04
CA GLN A 284 16.50 -9.43 -26.49
C GLN A 284 16.98 -10.32 -27.64
N ALA A 285 17.72 -9.75 -28.58
CA ALA A 285 18.26 -10.48 -29.72
C ALA A 285 19.60 -9.93 -30.16
N ILE A 286 20.41 -10.80 -30.74
CA ILE A 286 21.67 -10.50 -31.40
C ILE A 286 21.53 -10.93 -32.88
N SER A 287 21.60 -9.97 -33.79
CA SER A 287 21.57 -10.23 -35.23
C SER A 287 22.91 -9.84 -35.84
N ALA A 288 23.70 -10.84 -36.18
CA ALA A 288 25.00 -10.65 -36.86
C ALA A 288 24.84 -10.68 -38.39
N ALA A 289 25.57 -9.83 -39.09
CA ALA A 289 25.65 -9.84 -40.53
C ALA A 289 26.32 -11.12 -41.05
N GLU A 290 26.12 -11.44 -42.31
CA GLU A 290 26.69 -12.63 -42.93
C GLU A 290 28.21 -12.70 -42.79
N GLY A 291 28.71 -13.82 -42.25
CA GLY A 291 30.13 -14.04 -41.96
C GLY A 291 30.64 -13.48 -40.63
N VAL A 292 29.76 -12.96 -39.77
CA VAL A 292 30.12 -12.47 -38.42
C VAL A 292 29.51 -13.39 -37.37
N SER A 293 30.30 -13.80 -36.38
CA SER A 293 29.80 -14.58 -35.23
C SER A 293 29.04 -13.68 -34.25
N GLN A 294 27.86 -14.15 -33.76
CA GLN A 294 27.11 -13.43 -32.74
C GLN A 294 27.96 -13.18 -31.48
N LYS A 295 28.82 -14.13 -31.11
CA LYS A 295 29.72 -14.01 -29.94
C LYS A 295 30.76 -12.92 -30.15
N GLU A 296 31.37 -12.84 -31.35
CA GLU A 296 32.32 -11.79 -31.69
C GLU A 296 31.67 -10.42 -31.76
N LEU A 297 30.46 -10.33 -32.33
CA LEU A 297 29.69 -9.09 -32.36
C LEU A 297 29.36 -8.59 -30.93
N LEU A 298 28.87 -9.48 -30.07
CA LEU A 298 28.57 -9.14 -28.65
C LEU A 298 29.84 -8.72 -27.90
N GLN A 299 30.96 -9.45 -28.07
CA GLN A 299 32.23 -9.12 -27.46
C GLN A 299 32.71 -7.72 -27.88
N LEU A 300 32.62 -7.41 -29.16
CA LEU A 300 33.04 -6.12 -29.70
C LEU A 300 32.20 -4.96 -29.14
N ILE A 301 30.86 -5.11 -29.20
CA ILE A 301 29.93 -4.09 -28.71
C ILE A 301 30.11 -3.90 -27.21
N ALA A 302 30.10 -4.99 -26.42
CA ALA A 302 30.24 -4.92 -24.96
C ALA A 302 31.57 -4.33 -24.52
N SER A 303 32.68 -4.65 -25.23
CA SER A 303 33.98 -4.05 -24.94
C SER A 303 34.01 -2.54 -25.16
N ILE A 304 33.27 -2.03 -26.16
CA ILE A 304 33.17 -0.59 -26.44
C ILE A 304 32.24 0.08 -25.44
N GLU A 305 31.09 -0.52 -25.18
CA GLU A 305 30.07 0.00 -24.25
C GLU A 305 30.53 -0.04 -22.78
N SER A 306 31.53 -0.88 -22.42
CA SER A 306 32.10 -0.91 -21.06
C SER A 306 32.69 0.43 -20.59
N PHE A 307 32.95 1.35 -21.52
CA PHE A 307 33.42 2.69 -21.22
C PHE A 307 32.30 3.75 -21.09
N SER A 308 31.06 3.38 -21.34
CA SER A 308 29.90 4.27 -21.21
C SER A 308 29.12 4.02 -19.92
N ASN A 309 28.64 5.11 -19.30
CA ASN A 309 27.75 5.04 -18.15
C ASN A 309 26.25 4.95 -18.53
N HIS A 310 25.95 4.88 -19.82
CA HIS A 310 24.56 4.84 -20.28
C HIS A 310 23.85 3.54 -19.84
N PRO A 311 22.55 3.57 -19.44
CA PRO A 311 21.82 2.38 -19.01
C PRO A 311 21.84 1.22 -20.05
N ILE A 312 21.76 1.54 -21.34
CA ILE A 312 21.86 0.57 -22.44
C ILE A 312 23.25 -0.11 -22.42
N ALA A 313 24.31 0.65 -22.24
CA ALA A 313 25.67 0.15 -22.18
C ALA A 313 25.86 -0.83 -21.02
N LYS A 314 25.38 -0.46 -19.81
CA LYS A 314 25.42 -1.34 -18.64
C LYS A 314 24.66 -2.66 -18.87
N ALA A 315 23.52 -2.61 -19.55
CA ALA A 315 22.74 -3.80 -19.87
C ALA A 315 23.50 -4.74 -20.83
N ILE A 316 24.17 -4.18 -21.83
CA ILE A 316 24.97 -4.96 -22.80
C ILE A 316 26.17 -5.60 -22.11
N VAL A 317 26.89 -4.85 -21.29
CA VAL A 317 28.06 -5.35 -20.54
C VAL A 317 27.65 -6.48 -19.61
N LYS A 318 26.58 -6.28 -18.81
CA LYS A 318 26.04 -7.31 -17.91
C LYS A 318 25.66 -8.58 -18.67
N TYR A 319 24.97 -8.45 -19.79
CA TYR A 319 24.60 -9.59 -20.63
C TYR A 319 25.83 -10.35 -21.17
N ALA A 320 26.89 -9.63 -21.57
CA ALA A 320 28.14 -10.25 -22.02
C ALA A 320 28.86 -11.00 -20.88
N GLU A 321 28.85 -10.46 -19.66
CA GLU A 321 29.38 -11.12 -18.47
C GLU A 321 28.62 -12.41 -18.14
N GLU A 322 27.29 -12.38 -18.20
CA GLU A 322 26.42 -13.55 -18.00
C GLU A 322 26.69 -14.65 -19.03
N GLN A 323 27.09 -14.28 -20.26
CA GLN A 323 27.51 -15.21 -21.32
C GLN A 323 28.99 -15.63 -21.21
N ASN A 324 29.70 -15.24 -20.15
CA ASN A 324 31.12 -15.50 -19.92
C ASN A 324 32.01 -14.99 -21.07
N ILE A 325 31.70 -13.80 -21.60
CA ILE A 325 32.49 -13.15 -22.66
C ILE A 325 33.50 -12.20 -22.02
N SER A 326 34.78 -12.40 -22.36
CA SER A 326 35.87 -11.52 -21.92
C SER A 326 35.87 -10.19 -22.67
N LEU A 327 35.94 -9.07 -21.96
CA LEU A 327 35.96 -7.73 -22.56
C LEU A 327 37.38 -7.28 -22.86
N ASN A 328 37.58 -6.57 -23.96
CA ASN A 328 38.85 -5.97 -24.33
C ASN A 328 39.02 -4.59 -23.72
N SER A 329 40.11 -4.34 -22.98
CA SER A 329 40.33 -3.09 -22.25
C SER A 329 41.20 -2.04 -22.97
N SER A 330 41.80 -2.37 -24.11
CA SER A 330 42.74 -1.48 -24.83
C SER A 330 42.08 -0.82 -26.03
N LEU A 331 41.17 0.16 -25.79
CA LEU A 331 40.48 0.86 -26.84
C LEU A 331 40.67 2.37 -26.73
N LYS A 332 40.88 3.05 -27.89
CA LYS A 332 40.74 4.52 -27.96
C LYS A 332 39.32 4.86 -28.33
N ILE A 333 38.64 5.60 -27.45
CA ILE A 333 37.20 5.86 -27.55
C ILE A 333 36.95 7.34 -27.75
N THR A 334 35.92 7.63 -28.55
CA THR A 334 35.32 8.96 -28.71
C THR A 334 33.79 8.81 -28.63
N GLU A 335 33.15 9.36 -27.59
CA GLU A 335 31.72 9.34 -27.41
C GLU A 335 31.07 10.53 -28.14
N PHE A 336 29.93 10.26 -28.82
CA PHE A 336 29.08 11.24 -29.47
C PHE A 336 27.73 11.26 -28.79
N ALA A 337 27.46 12.30 -27.99
CA ALA A 337 26.24 12.44 -27.24
C ALA A 337 24.99 12.30 -28.12
N GLY A 338 24.10 11.37 -27.78
CA GLY A 338 22.86 11.05 -28.51
C GLY A 338 23.04 10.26 -29.81
N TYR A 339 24.25 9.81 -30.15
CA TYR A 339 24.54 9.00 -31.33
C TYR A 339 25.15 7.64 -30.98
N GLY A 340 26.13 7.58 -30.09
CA GLY A 340 26.87 6.38 -29.73
C GLY A 340 28.39 6.62 -29.61
N ILE A 341 29.17 5.59 -29.82
CA ILE A 341 30.62 5.54 -29.56
C ILE A 341 31.38 5.16 -30.83
N LYS A 342 32.45 5.88 -31.10
CA LYS A 342 33.51 5.50 -32.06
C LYS A 342 34.70 4.98 -31.29
N ALA A 343 35.20 3.81 -31.63
CA ALA A 343 36.36 3.20 -31.04
C ALA A 343 37.39 2.84 -32.13
N VAL A 344 38.65 2.71 -31.72
CA VAL A 344 39.71 2.16 -32.56
C VAL A 344 40.28 0.92 -31.88
N THR A 345 40.14 -0.24 -32.55
CA THR A 345 40.67 -1.53 -32.12
C THR A 345 41.51 -2.16 -33.21
N ASN A 346 42.69 -2.62 -32.89
CA ASN A 346 43.65 -3.22 -33.85
C ASN A 346 43.90 -2.35 -35.12
N GLY A 347 43.88 -1.03 -34.97
CA GLY A 347 44.06 -0.09 -36.07
C GLY A 347 42.78 0.15 -36.93
N LYS A 348 41.68 -0.49 -36.61
CA LYS A 348 40.41 -0.38 -37.34
C LYS A 348 39.41 0.48 -36.57
N GLU A 349 38.66 1.31 -37.28
CA GLU A 349 37.59 2.12 -36.70
C GLU A 349 36.34 1.28 -36.56
N VAL A 350 35.74 1.35 -35.36
CA VAL A 350 34.48 0.68 -35.01
C VAL A 350 33.47 1.71 -34.52
N TYR A 351 32.24 1.59 -34.98
CA TYR A 351 31.13 2.46 -34.61
C TYR A 351 30.05 1.63 -33.94
N VAL A 352 29.67 2.03 -32.70
CA VAL A 352 28.60 1.38 -31.92
C VAL A 352 27.60 2.44 -31.52
N GLY A 353 26.34 2.32 -31.88
CA GLY A 353 25.33 3.30 -31.56
C GLY A 353 24.04 3.16 -32.39
N ASN A 354 23.26 4.24 -32.46
CA ASN A 354 22.00 4.25 -33.18
C ASN A 354 22.19 4.44 -34.72
N ALA A 355 21.09 4.32 -35.47
CA ALA A 355 21.10 4.48 -36.91
C ALA A 355 21.67 5.83 -37.39
N ARG A 356 21.49 6.90 -36.61
CA ARG A 356 22.01 8.24 -36.94
C ARG A 356 23.54 8.29 -36.93
N LEU A 357 24.19 7.49 -36.03
CA LEU A 357 25.64 7.39 -36.01
C LEU A 357 26.17 6.81 -37.33
N LEU A 358 25.62 5.67 -37.74
CA LEU A 358 26.07 4.99 -38.97
C LEU A 358 25.80 5.86 -40.21
N SER A 359 24.63 6.48 -40.28
CA SER A 359 24.28 7.42 -41.38
C SER A 359 25.23 8.63 -41.44
N LYS A 360 25.66 9.17 -40.31
CA LYS A 360 26.61 10.30 -40.24
C LYS A 360 27.96 9.96 -40.87
N TYR A 361 28.37 8.68 -40.80
CA TYR A 361 29.61 8.21 -41.40
C TYR A 361 29.40 7.49 -42.75
N GLY A 362 28.19 7.58 -43.32
CA GLY A 362 27.87 7.02 -44.64
C GLY A 362 27.86 5.51 -44.69
N ILE A 363 27.65 4.84 -43.55
CA ILE A 363 27.65 3.38 -43.46
C ILE A 363 26.23 2.88 -43.73
N SER A 364 26.07 2.04 -44.75
CA SER A 364 24.80 1.43 -45.11
C SER A 364 24.45 0.27 -44.18
N PHE A 365 23.20 0.19 -43.76
CA PHE A 365 22.61 -0.90 -42.96
C PHE A 365 21.23 -1.27 -43.52
N PRO A 366 20.67 -2.48 -43.24
CA PRO A 366 19.34 -2.88 -43.71
C PRO A 366 18.25 -1.91 -43.31
N TYR A 367 17.38 -1.51 -44.26
CA TYR A 367 16.32 -0.51 -44.02
C TYR A 367 15.30 -0.97 -42.98
N GLU A 368 15.02 -2.27 -42.92
CA GLU A 368 14.10 -2.91 -41.96
C GLU A 368 14.43 -2.58 -40.50
N ILE A 369 15.71 -2.30 -40.19
CA ILE A 369 16.16 -1.95 -38.84
C ILE A 369 15.63 -0.57 -38.40
N SER A 370 15.40 0.34 -39.34
CA SER A 370 14.88 1.69 -39.04
C SER A 370 13.42 1.64 -38.55
N ASP A 371 12.67 0.62 -38.91
CA ASP A 371 11.26 0.44 -38.56
C ASP A 371 11.06 -0.44 -37.33
N MET A 372 12.17 -0.96 -36.76
CA MET A 372 12.09 -1.77 -35.53
C MET A 372 11.59 -0.96 -34.34
N THR A 373 10.74 -1.58 -33.56
CA THR A 373 10.10 -0.97 -32.37
C THR A 373 10.97 -1.03 -31.14
N GLU A 374 12.02 -1.85 -31.14
CA GLU A 374 12.96 -2.03 -30.04
C GLU A 374 14.08 -0.98 -30.07
N THR A 375 14.74 -0.79 -28.93
CA THR A 375 15.97 0.01 -28.89
C THR A 375 17.09 -0.78 -29.58
N ILE A 376 17.63 -0.26 -30.67
CA ILE A 376 18.65 -0.94 -31.46
C ILE A 376 20.01 -0.28 -31.28
N VAL A 377 21.02 -1.10 -30.98
CA VAL A 377 22.43 -0.72 -31.00
C VAL A 377 23.11 -1.40 -32.17
N LEU A 378 23.47 -0.61 -33.17
CA LEU A 378 24.13 -1.04 -34.40
C LEU A 378 25.64 -1.07 -34.21
N CYS A 379 26.32 -2.00 -34.88
CA CYS A 379 27.76 -2.08 -34.94
C CYS A 379 28.26 -2.09 -36.39
N ALA A 380 29.28 -1.31 -36.66
CA ALA A 380 29.98 -1.31 -37.93
C ALA A 380 31.48 -1.17 -37.74
N MET A 381 32.29 -1.74 -38.65
CA MET A 381 33.73 -1.64 -38.66
C MET A 381 34.22 -1.28 -40.07
N GLU A 382 35.09 -0.27 -40.24
CA GLU A 382 35.65 0.16 -41.50
C GLU A 382 34.58 0.28 -42.63
N ASN A 383 33.53 1.03 -42.38
CA ASN A 383 32.39 1.21 -43.30
C ASN A 383 31.57 -0.06 -43.62
N LYS A 384 31.83 -1.20 -42.99
CA LYS A 384 31.06 -2.43 -43.15
C LYS A 384 30.15 -2.64 -41.94
N TYR A 385 28.85 -2.79 -42.16
CA TYR A 385 27.88 -3.17 -41.16
C TYR A 385 28.17 -4.60 -40.66
N LEU A 386 28.21 -4.79 -39.32
CA LEU A 386 28.50 -6.07 -38.67
C LEU A 386 27.26 -6.71 -38.03
N GLY A 387 26.27 -5.94 -37.68
CA GLY A 387 25.07 -6.44 -36.99
C GLY A 387 24.51 -5.46 -36.00
N TYR A 388 23.52 -5.94 -35.24
CA TYR A 388 22.88 -5.13 -34.15
C TYR A 388 22.53 -5.98 -32.94
N LEU A 389 22.35 -5.31 -31.82
CA LEU A 389 21.66 -5.81 -30.64
C LEU A 389 20.34 -5.09 -30.49
N SER A 390 19.27 -5.85 -30.27
CA SER A 390 18.00 -5.26 -29.84
C SER A 390 17.86 -5.34 -28.32
N LEU A 391 17.42 -4.25 -27.72
CA LEU A 391 17.20 -4.12 -26.30
C LEU A 391 15.79 -3.64 -26.05
N ALA A 392 15.18 -4.22 -25.02
CA ALA A 392 13.87 -3.78 -24.54
C ALA A 392 13.85 -3.79 -23.02
N ASP A 393 12.98 -2.98 -22.47
CA ASP A 393 12.65 -3.03 -21.04
C ASP A 393 11.77 -4.26 -20.80
N THR A 394 12.20 -5.11 -19.87
CA THR A 394 11.58 -6.43 -19.66
C THR A 394 10.37 -6.29 -18.73
N PRO A 395 9.21 -6.89 -19.06
CA PRO A 395 8.08 -6.97 -18.14
C PRO A 395 8.50 -7.64 -16.83
N LYS A 396 7.94 -7.16 -15.70
CA LYS A 396 8.12 -7.84 -14.43
C LYS A 396 7.52 -9.24 -14.46
N PRO A 397 8.08 -10.22 -13.74
CA PRO A 397 7.66 -11.63 -13.80
C PRO A 397 6.17 -11.83 -13.49
N ASP A 398 5.61 -10.99 -12.62
CA ASP A 398 4.23 -11.05 -12.16
C ASP A 398 3.28 -10.08 -12.88
N ALA A 399 3.75 -9.33 -13.89
CA ALA A 399 2.92 -8.37 -14.64
C ALA A 399 1.68 -9.03 -15.29
N VAL A 400 1.86 -10.19 -15.93
CA VAL A 400 0.75 -10.96 -16.53
C VAL A 400 -0.24 -11.42 -15.47
N GLN A 401 0.27 -11.91 -14.34
CA GLN A 401 -0.55 -12.34 -13.21
C GLN A 401 -1.34 -11.15 -12.64
N ALA A 402 -0.71 -9.99 -12.46
CA ALA A 402 -1.36 -8.77 -11.99
C ALA A 402 -2.58 -8.39 -12.84
N ILE A 403 -2.43 -8.40 -14.18
CA ILE A 403 -3.53 -8.08 -15.09
C ILE A 403 -4.65 -9.12 -15.01
N ARG A 404 -4.31 -10.41 -14.93
CA ARG A 404 -5.30 -11.48 -14.75
C ARG A 404 -6.10 -11.30 -13.46
N GLU A 405 -5.41 -11.12 -12.33
CA GLU A 405 -6.05 -10.97 -11.01
C GLU A 405 -6.94 -9.72 -10.93
N LEU A 406 -6.57 -8.62 -11.59
CA LEU A 406 -7.43 -7.43 -11.70
C LEU A 406 -8.71 -7.74 -12.48
N LYS A 407 -8.62 -8.48 -13.58
CA LYS A 407 -9.79 -8.92 -14.37
C LYS A 407 -10.71 -9.84 -13.54
N ASP A 408 -10.14 -10.76 -12.76
CA ASP A 408 -10.88 -11.64 -11.85
C ASP A 408 -11.64 -10.84 -10.75
N LEU A 409 -11.15 -9.65 -10.42
CA LEU A 409 -11.82 -8.70 -9.51
C LEU A 409 -12.89 -7.84 -10.20
N ASN A 410 -13.22 -8.13 -11.49
CA ASN A 410 -14.12 -7.38 -12.36
C ASN A 410 -13.62 -5.97 -12.71
N ILE A 411 -12.30 -5.74 -12.71
CA ILE A 411 -11.69 -4.52 -13.20
C ILE A 411 -11.28 -4.77 -14.66
N ASN A 412 -12.16 -4.41 -15.60
CA ASN A 412 -11.98 -4.66 -17.02
C ASN A 412 -11.33 -3.48 -17.76
N ASN A 413 -11.40 -2.26 -17.20
CA ASN A 413 -10.76 -1.09 -17.78
C ASN A 413 -9.35 -0.94 -17.19
N ILE A 414 -8.39 -1.58 -17.85
CA ILE A 414 -6.97 -1.53 -17.49
C ILE A 414 -6.22 -0.86 -18.62
N GLN A 415 -5.45 0.19 -18.32
CA GLN A 415 -4.75 1.00 -19.30
C GLN A 415 -3.28 1.16 -18.95
N ILE A 416 -2.46 1.39 -19.99
CA ILE A 416 -1.04 1.73 -19.84
C ILE A 416 -0.81 3.11 -20.41
N LEU A 417 -0.14 3.99 -19.64
CA LEU A 417 0.33 5.29 -20.11
C LEU A 417 1.85 5.32 -20.11
N SER A 418 2.48 5.80 -21.17
CA SER A 418 3.93 5.86 -21.27
C SER A 418 4.42 7.02 -22.15
N GLY A 419 5.61 7.52 -21.83
CA GLY A 419 6.35 8.43 -22.72
C GLY A 419 7.05 7.74 -23.89
N ASP A 420 7.11 6.41 -23.90
CA ASP A 420 7.72 5.64 -24.98
C ASP A 420 6.85 5.64 -26.23
N LYS A 421 7.48 5.29 -27.38
CA LYS A 421 6.76 5.19 -28.65
C LYS A 421 5.53 4.30 -28.54
N GLN A 422 4.43 4.70 -29.19
CA GLN A 422 3.16 3.95 -29.18
C GLN A 422 3.34 2.48 -29.55
N THR A 423 4.20 2.16 -30.51
CA THR A 423 4.47 0.77 -30.95
C THR A 423 5.06 -0.09 -29.84
N ILE A 424 5.99 0.46 -29.04
CA ILE A 424 6.62 -0.25 -27.90
C ILE A 424 5.58 -0.55 -26.82
N VAL A 425 4.74 0.45 -26.52
CA VAL A 425 3.71 0.34 -25.46
C VAL A 425 2.63 -0.66 -25.89
N SER A 426 2.23 -0.64 -27.17
CA SER A 426 1.24 -1.59 -27.72
C SER A 426 1.75 -3.04 -27.68
N ASN A 427 3.02 -3.28 -28.01
CA ASN A 427 3.62 -4.61 -27.94
C ASN A 427 3.68 -5.16 -26.51
N LEU A 428 4.00 -4.29 -25.55
CA LEU A 428 3.96 -4.67 -24.13
C LEU A 428 2.53 -5.02 -23.72
N ALA A 429 1.55 -4.18 -24.06
CA ALA A 429 0.14 -4.37 -23.71
C ALA A 429 -0.38 -5.71 -24.22
N GLU A 430 -0.06 -6.07 -25.46
CA GLU A 430 -0.42 -7.37 -26.05
C GLU A 430 0.20 -8.53 -25.26
N LYS A 431 1.50 -8.45 -24.94
CA LYS A 431 2.23 -9.49 -24.19
C LYS A 431 1.64 -9.74 -22.80
N ILE A 432 1.19 -8.69 -22.11
CA ILE A 432 0.64 -8.82 -20.74
C ILE A 432 -0.90 -8.88 -20.69
N GLY A 433 -1.57 -8.77 -21.84
CA GLY A 433 -3.02 -8.90 -21.97
C GLY A 433 -3.81 -7.64 -21.60
N VAL A 434 -3.24 -6.45 -21.78
CA VAL A 434 -3.92 -5.14 -21.64
C VAL A 434 -4.42 -4.69 -23.01
N THR A 435 -5.65 -4.17 -23.07
CA THR A 435 -6.30 -3.81 -24.34
C THR A 435 -6.11 -2.33 -24.73
N GLN A 436 -5.82 -1.46 -23.77
CA GLN A 436 -5.69 -0.03 -23.98
C GLN A 436 -4.31 0.44 -23.53
N ALA A 437 -3.55 0.99 -24.48
CA ALA A 437 -2.20 1.45 -24.24
C ALA A 437 -1.91 2.72 -25.04
N PHE A 438 -1.36 3.72 -24.39
CA PHE A 438 -1.11 5.05 -24.92
C PHE A 438 0.36 5.39 -24.75
N GLY A 439 1.04 5.55 -25.88
CA GLY A 439 2.45 5.95 -25.96
C GLY A 439 2.61 7.42 -26.32
N ASP A 440 3.87 7.83 -26.48
CA ASP A 440 4.27 9.20 -26.89
C ASP A 440 3.70 10.31 -25.97
N LEU A 441 3.38 10.00 -24.71
CA LEU A 441 2.77 10.94 -23.77
C LEU A 441 3.84 11.72 -22.98
N LEU A 442 3.75 13.03 -23.04
CA LEU A 442 4.44 13.90 -22.07
C LEU A 442 3.72 13.84 -20.70
N PRO A 443 4.37 14.27 -19.60
CA PRO A 443 3.73 14.29 -18.27
C PRO A 443 2.37 15.00 -18.27
N GLU A 444 2.23 16.14 -18.96
CA GLU A 444 0.97 16.86 -19.09
C GLU A 444 -0.08 16.05 -19.87
N GLY A 445 0.35 15.23 -20.84
CA GLY A 445 -0.51 14.34 -21.60
C GLY A 445 -1.09 13.22 -20.72
N LYS A 446 -0.30 12.67 -19.81
CA LYS A 446 -0.78 11.70 -18.83
C LYS A 446 -1.84 12.31 -17.89
N VAL A 447 -1.62 13.55 -17.43
CA VAL A 447 -2.59 14.28 -16.59
C VAL A 447 -3.89 14.50 -17.35
N ALA A 448 -3.82 15.04 -18.58
CA ALA A 448 -4.99 15.30 -19.42
C ALA A 448 -5.79 14.01 -19.71
N HIS A 449 -5.09 12.88 -19.93
CA HIS A 449 -5.75 11.58 -20.15
C HIS A 449 -6.51 11.12 -18.90
N LEU A 450 -5.91 11.29 -17.71
CA LEU A 450 -6.56 10.95 -16.45
C LEU A 450 -7.78 11.84 -16.17
N GLU A 451 -7.68 13.14 -16.46
CA GLU A 451 -8.81 14.07 -16.36
C GLU A 451 -9.99 13.68 -17.25
N GLN A 452 -9.69 13.25 -18.49
CA GLN A 452 -10.72 12.73 -19.41
C GLN A 452 -11.41 11.47 -18.86
N LEU A 453 -10.65 10.54 -18.28
CA LEU A 453 -11.21 9.35 -17.63
C LEU A 453 -12.12 9.72 -16.46
N LYS A 454 -11.72 10.69 -15.65
CA LYS A 454 -12.47 11.17 -14.46
C LYS A 454 -13.65 12.08 -14.84
N ALA A 455 -13.70 12.64 -16.03
CA ALA A 455 -14.85 13.40 -16.52
C ALA A 455 -16.13 12.54 -16.55
N ASN A 456 -16.00 11.22 -16.75
CA ASN A 456 -17.10 10.30 -16.48
C ASN A 456 -17.16 10.00 -14.98
N SER A 457 -18.20 10.49 -14.32
CA SER A 457 -18.41 10.36 -12.87
C SER A 457 -18.57 8.90 -12.37
N GLU A 458 -18.84 7.96 -13.28
CA GLU A 458 -18.91 6.53 -12.95
C GLU A 458 -17.51 5.88 -12.83
N ASN A 459 -16.50 6.50 -13.42
CA ASN A 459 -15.13 6.01 -13.32
C ASN A 459 -14.54 6.35 -11.94
N ARG A 460 -13.97 5.32 -11.32
CA ARG A 460 -13.13 5.41 -10.14
C ARG A 460 -11.76 4.89 -10.52
N VAL A 461 -10.80 5.79 -10.61
CA VAL A 461 -9.50 5.53 -11.22
C VAL A 461 -8.42 5.35 -10.16
N ALA A 462 -7.73 4.20 -10.18
CA ALA A 462 -6.45 4.06 -9.52
C ALA A 462 -5.33 4.29 -10.56
N PHE A 463 -4.35 5.09 -10.20
CA PHE A 463 -3.11 5.23 -10.97
C PHE A 463 -1.96 4.56 -10.24
N VAL A 464 -1.17 3.77 -10.97
CA VAL A 464 -0.03 3.01 -10.44
C VAL A 464 1.23 3.51 -11.15
N GLY A 465 2.18 4.05 -10.40
CA GLY A 465 3.44 4.56 -10.92
C GLY A 465 4.59 4.40 -9.92
N ASP A 466 5.83 4.57 -10.37
CA ASP A 466 7.04 4.39 -9.55
C ASP A 466 7.77 5.70 -9.27
N GLY A 467 7.50 6.76 -10.04
CA GLY A 467 8.41 7.85 -10.21
C GLY A 467 7.95 9.24 -9.79
N ILE A 468 8.95 10.12 -9.70
CA ILE A 468 8.78 11.57 -9.47
C ILE A 468 7.94 12.19 -10.60
N ASN A 469 8.09 11.67 -11.82
CA ASN A 469 7.40 12.19 -13.01
C ASN A 469 5.88 11.95 -12.98
N ASP A 470 5.42 10.97 -12.22
CA ASP A 470 4.02 10.59 -12.11
C ASP A 470 3.30 11.22 -10.91
N THR A 471 4.02 11.98 -10.07
CA THR A 471 3.47 12.67 -8.90
C THR A 471 2.17 13.45 -9.18
N PRO A 472 2.06 14.25 -10.27
CA PRO A 472 0.82 14.96 -10.58
C PRO A 472 -0.35 14.02 -10.90
N VAL A 473 -0.07 12.90 -11.57
CA VAL A 473 -1.09 11.91 -11.96
C VAL A 473 -1.54 11.10 -10.75
N LEU A 474 -0.59 10.71 -9.87
CA LEU A 474 -0.88 10.06 -8.58
C LEU A 474 -1.81 10.92 -7.72
N ALA A 475 -1.50 12.22 -7.59
CA ALA A 475 -2.31 13.15 -6.80
C ALA A 475 -3.72 13.38 -7.37
N LEU A 476 -3.89 13.31 -8.70
CA LEU A 476 -5.16 13.53 -9.39
C LEU A 476 -6.08 12.30 -9.34
N SER A 477 -5.54 11.10 -9.23
CA SER A 477 -6.31 9.85 -9.22
C SER A 477 -7.23 9.75 -7.99
N ASP A 478 -8.21 8.83 -8.01
CA ASP A 478 -9.06 8.57 -6.83
C ASP A 478 -8.29 7.76 -5.78
N VAL A 479 -7.34 6.93 -6.24
CA VAL A 479 -6.34 6.26 -5.41
C VAL A 479 -5.01 6.24 -6.14
N GLY A 480 -4.04 6.99 -5.66
CA GLY A 480 -2.66 6.95 -6.13
C GLY A 480 -1.88 5.82 -5.48
N ILE A 481 -1.26 4.95 -6.29
CA ILE A 481 -0.50 3.78 -5.82
C ILE A 481 0.96 3.93 -6.28
N ALA A 482 1.89 4.09 -5.33
CA ALA A 482 3.32 4.12 -5.62
C ALA A 482 3.92 2.71 -5.55
N MET A 483 4.74 2.37 -6.55
CA MET A 483 5.46 1.10 -6.66
C MET A 483 6.92 1.26 -6.20
N GLY A 484 7.51 0.18 -5.68
CA GLY A 484 8.93 0.15 -5.33
C GLY A 484 9.32 1.12 -4.19
N GLY A 485 8.45 1.32 -3.23
CA GLY A 485 8.36 2.41 -2.26
C GLY A 485 9.57 2.74 -1.38
N LEU A 486 10.75 2.21 -1.67
CA LEU A 486 11.94 2.45 -0.84
C LEU A 486 12.97 3.38 -1.52
N GLY A 487 12.69 3.85 -2.75
CA GLY A 487 13.63 4.64 -3.54
C GLY A 487 13.18 6.04 -3.95
N CYS A 488 11.87 6.35 -3.99
CA CYS A 488 11.38 7.65 -4.47
C CYS A 488 10.52 8.37 -3.42
N ASP A 489 11.14 9.27 -2.68
CA ASP A 489 10.52 10.02 -1.59
C ASP A 489 9.28 10.82 -2.02
N ALA A 490 9.31 11.46 -3.19
CA ALA A 490 8.21 12.28 -3.69
C ALA A 490 6.97 11.45 -4.08
N ALA A 491 7.15 10.27 -4.68
CA ALA A 491 6.05 9.38 -5.02
C ALA A 491 5.41 8.80 -3.75
N ILE A 492 6.26 8.38 -2.78
CA ILE A 492 5.78 7.92 -1.46
C ILE A 492 4.97 9.02 -0.77
N GLU A 493 5.43 10.27 -0.80
CA GLU A 493 4.75 11.37 -0.11
C GLU A 493 3.37 11.68 -0.72
N THR A 494 3.24 11.55 -2.02
CA THR A 494 2.02 11.91 -2.76
C THR A 494 1.01 10.77 -2.85
N ALA A 495 1.45 9.51 -2.98
CA ALA A 495 0.57 8.37 -3.14
C ALA A 495 -0.29 8.11 -1.88
N ASP A 496 -1.44 7.50 -2.07
CA ASP A 496 -2.40 7.08 -1.03
C ASP A 496 -2.11 5.66 -0.53
N VAL A 497 -1.52 4.84 -1.41
CA VAL A 497 -1.09 3.47 -1.15
C VAL A 497 0.34 3.32 -1.64
N VAL A 498 1.19 2.68 -0.83
CA VAL A 498 2.58 2.41 -1.19
C VAL A 498 2.79 0.90 -1.19
N ILE A 499 3.23 0.36 -2.32
CA ILE A 499 3.64 -1.04 -2.46
C ILE A 499 5.15 -1.09 -2.27
N GLN A 500 5.60 -1.70 -1.16
CA GLN A 500 7.01 -1.76 -0.79
C GLN A 500 7.80 -2.74 -1.66
N THR A 501 7.14 -3.81 -2.10
CA THR A 501 7.68 -4.75 -3.07
C THR A 501 7.57 -4.17 -4.48
N ASP A 502 8.45 -4.63 -5.34
CA ASP A 502 8.42 -4.19 -6.75
C ASP A 502 7.50 -5.08 -7.63
N GLN A 503 6.35 -5.50 -7.06
CA GLN A 503 5.42 -6.48 -7.63
C GLN A 503 4.08 -5.85 -8.02
N PRO A 504 3.75 -5.72 -9.33
CA PRO A 504 2.45 -5.24 -9.80
C PRO A 504 1.25 -6.05 -9.29
N SER A 505 1.40 -7.34 -9.02
CA SER A 505 0.34 -8.21 -8.49
C SER A 505 -0.20 -7.74 -7.14
N LYS A 506 0.60 -7.00 -6.36
CA LYS A 506 0.19 -6.41 -5.09
C LYS A 506 -0.93 -5.37 -5.22
N VAL A 507 -1.14 -4.80 -6.41
CA VAL A 507 -2.28 -3.91 -6.67
C VAL A 507 -3.60 -4.67 -6.53
N ALA A 508 -3.69 -5.85 -7.14
CA ALA A 508 -4.88 -6.71 -7.01
C ALA A 508 -5.07 -7.18 -5.57
N GLU A 509 -3.99 -7.50 -4.86
CA GLU A 509 -4.02 -7.88 -3.45
C GLU A 509 -4.50 -6.74 -2.55
N ALA A 510 -4.07 -5.50 -2.80
CA ALA A 510 -4.56 -4.31 -2.10
C ALA A 510 -6.08 -4.15 -2.23
N ILE A 511 -6.61 -4.34 -3.45
CA ILE A 511 -8.06 -4.29 -3.72
C ILE A 511 -8.81 -5.42 -3.01
N LYS A 512 -8.25 -6.65 -3.00
CA LYS A 512 -8.83 -7.80 -2.27
C LYS A 512 -8.96 -7.50 -0.77
N ILE A 513 -7.90 -6.98 -0.16
CA ILE A 513 -7.88 -6.62 1.27
C ILE A 513 -8.92 -5.52 1.55
N GLY A 514 -8.98 -4.49 0.71
CA GLY A 514 -9.99 -3.44 0.82
C GLY A 514 -11.42 -4.00 0.79
N LYS A 515 -11.75 -4.79 -0.24
CA LYS A 515 -13.08 -5.43 -0.41
C LYS A 515 -13.43 -6.34 0.76
N GLN A 516 -12.48 -7.10 1.30
CA GLN A 516 -12.71 -7.98 2.44
C GLN A 516 -12.96 -7.18 3.72
N THR A 517 -12.17 -6.15 3.96
CA THR A 517 -12.34 -5.24 5.11
C THR A 517 -13.72 -4.57 5.06
N HIS A 518 -14.06 -3.99 3.92
CA HIS A 518 -15.37 -3.37 3.70
C HIS A 518 -16.52 -4.36 3.95
N ARG A 519 -16.44 -5.59 3.43
CA ARG A 519 -17.45 -6.64 3.65
C ARG A 519 -17.63 -6.94 5.13
N ILE A 520 -16.56 -7.12 5.89
CA ILE A 520 -16.62 -7.43 7.33
C ILE A 520 -17.19 -6.25 8.12
N VAL A 521 -16.78 -5.03 7.78
CA VAL A 521 -17.33 -3.81 8.41
C VAL A 521 -18.83 -3.72 8.19
N TRP A 522 -19.34 -3.95 6.95
CA TRP A 522 -20.75 -3.94 6.65
C TRP A 522 -21.52 -5.09 7.27
N GLN A 523 -20.93 -6.28 7.41
CA GLN A 523 -21.51 -7.39 8.19
C GLN A 523 -21.74 -6.96 9.64
N ASN A 524 -20.75 -6.32 10.27
CA ASN A 524 -20.88 -5.84 11.64
C ASN A 524 -21.96 -4.77 11.77
N ILE A 525 -22.02 -3.83 10.83
CA ILE A 525 -23.06 -2.79 10.78
C ILE A 525 -24.44 -3.43 10.68
N SER A 526 -24.64 -4.32 9.71
CA SER A 526 -25.94 -4.97 9.47
C SER A 526 -26.37 -5.84 10.65
N MET A 527 -25.44 -6.61 11.24
CA MET A 527 -25.71 -7.42 12.41
C MET A 527 -26.11 -6.56 13.62
N ALA A 528 -25.36 -5.49 13.89
CA ALA A 528 -25.65 -4.61 15.02
C ALA A 528 -27.00 -3.90 14.88
N PHE A 529 -27.31 -3.37 13.70
CA PHE A 529 -28.61 -2.73 13.46
C PHE A 529 -29.77 -3.75 13.49
N GLY A 530 -29.59 -4.93 12.91
CA GLY A 530 -30.62 -5.97 12.86
C GLY A 530 -31.01 -6.45 14.26
N VAL A 531 -30.03 -6.78 15.10
CA VAL A 531 -30.31 -7.23 16.48
C VAL A 531 -30.90 -6.11 17.31
N LYS A 532 -30.37 -4.88 17.18
CA LYS A 532 -30.90 -3.72 17.90
C LYS A 532 -32.36 -3.42 17.55
N LEU A 533 -32.70 -3.43 16.27
CA LEU A 533 -34.07 -3.21 15.84
C LEU A 533 -35.01 -4.28 16.41
N LEU A 534 -34.59 -5.56 16.38
CA LEU A 534 -35.36 -6.66 16.93
C LEU A 534 -35.63 -6.46 18.43
N VAL A 535 -34.54 -6.20 19.22
CA VAL A 535 -34.70 -6.06 20.69
C VAL A 535 -35.41 -4.78 21.07
N LEU A 536 -35.29 -3.68 20.29
CA LEU A 536 -36.10 -2.47 20.46
C LEU A 536 -37.62 -2.75 20.29
N LEU A 537 -37.99 -3.52 19.27
CA LEU A 537 -39.39 -3.90 19.02
C LEU A 537 -39.91 -4.79 20.14
N LEU A 538 -39.10 -5.76 20.63
CA LEU A 538 -39.47 -6.63 21.74
C LEU A 538 -39.59 -5.85 23.06
N GLY A 539 -38.67 -4.90 23.32
CA GLY A 539 -38.68 -4.05 24.50
C GLY A 539 -39.88 -3.10 24.53
N ALA A 540 -40.17 -2.45 23.39
CA ALA A 540 -41.36 -1.61 23.27
C ALA A 540 -42.68 -2.40 23.45
N GLY A 541 -42.70 -3.67 23.00
CA GLY A 541 -43.79 -4.61 23.20
C GLY A 541 -43.94 -5.16 24.63
N GLY A 542 -42.95 -4.88 25.50
CA GLY A 542 -42.92 -5.41 26.87
C GLY A 542 -42.54 -6.89 26.96
N MET A 543 -41.98 -7.46 25.88
CA MET A 543 -41.52 -8.86 25.81
C MET A 543 -40.03 -9.03 26.11
N ALA A 544 -39.26 -7.95 26.20
CA ALA A 544 -37.84 -7.97 26.59
C ALA A 544 -37.64 -7.24 27.91
N THR A 545 -36.84 -7.83 28.79
CA THR A 545 -36.38 -7.25 30.04
C THR A 545 -35.03 -6.53 29.84
N MET A 546 -34.54 -5.88 30.87
CA MET A 546 -33.24 -5.23 30.84
C MET A 546 -32.09 -6.24 30.65
N TRP A 547 -32.26 -7.48 31.12
CA TRP A 547 -31.29 -8.56 30.92
C TRP A 547 -31.09 -8.91 29.44
N GLU A 548 -32.16 -9.16 28.69
CA GLU A 548 -32.07 -9.46 27.25
C GLU A 548 -31.48 -8.25 26.50
N ALA A 549 -31.83 -7.03 26.91
CA ALA A 549 -31.29 -5.82 26.33
C ALA A 549 -29.76 -5.74 26.45
N ILE A 550 -29.24 -5.98 27.67
CA ILE A 550 -27.80 -5.94 27.95
C ILE A 550 -27.06 -7.08 27.26
N PHE A 551 -27.58 -8.32 27.34
CA PHE A 551 -26.97 -9.46 26.69
C PHE A 551 -26.92 -9.30 25.17
N ALA A 552 -27.96 -8.72 24.56
CA ALA A 552 -27.96 -8.43 23.13
C ALA A 552 -26.90 -7.39 22.76
N ASP A 553 -26.77 -6.29 23.52
CA ASP A 553 -25.81 -5.23 23.20
C ASP A 553 -24.36 -5.71 23.37
N VAL A 554 -24.03 -6.29 24.53
CA VAL A 554 -22.67 -6.81 24.79
C VAL A 554 -22.34 -8.01 23.90
N GLY A 555 -23.29 -8.92 23.68
CA GLY A 555 -23.12 -10.09 22.82
C GLY A 555 -22.82 -9.69 21.37
N VAL A 556 -23.59 -8.75 20.82
CA VAL A 556 -23.35 -8.22 19.47
C VAL A 556 -22.01 -7.51 19.39
N ALA A 557 -21.61 -6.74 20.40
CA ALA A 557 -20.31 -6.08 20.45
C ALA A 557 -19.17 -7.10 20.39
N LEU A 558 -19.25 -8.17 21.18
CA LEU A 558 -18.25 -9.24 21.17
C LEU A 558 -18.22 -9.98 19.81
N LEU A 559 -19.37 -10.32 19.26
CA LEU A 559 -19.43 -10.96 17.94
C LEU A 559 -18.84 -10.06 16.85
N ALA A 560 -19.11 -8.77 16.87
CA ALA A 560 -18.56 -7.80 15.92
C ALA A 560 -17.04 -7.65 16.07
N ILE A 561 -16.50 -7.68 17.30
CA ILE A 561 -15.07 -7.69 17.56
C ILE A 561 -14.43 -8.96 17.01
N PHE A 562 -14.99 -10.15 17.30
CA PHE A 562 -14.46 -11.42 16.78
C PHE A 562 -14.53 -11.48 15.25
N ASN A 563 -15.59 -10.95 14.63
CA ASN A 563 -15.69 -10.87 13.19
C ASN A 563 -14.63 -9.92 12.59
N ALA A 564 -14.39 -8.77 13.21
CA ALA A 564 -13.33 -7.83 12.80
C ALA A 564 -11.93 -8.45 12.90
N MET A 565 -11.66 -9.24 13.95
CA MET A 565 -10.36 -9.95 14.10
C MET A 565 -10.09 -10.99 13.00
N ARG A 566 -11.10 -11.43 12.25
CA ARG A 566 -10.91 -12.35 11.10
C ARG A 566 -10.10 -11.72 9.98
N ILE A 567 -10.10 -10.39 9.87
CA ILE A 567 -9.32 -9.66 8.87
C ILE A 567 -7.82 -9.93 9.05
N GLN A 568 -7.34 -9.95 10.30
CA GLN A 568 -5.92 -10.21 10.62
C GLN A 568 -5.48 -11.65 10.38
N LYS A 569 -6.43 -12.60 10.45
CA LYS A 569 -6.14 -14.04 10.25
C LYS A 569 -6.29 -14.49 8.80
N TRP A 570 -6.53 -13.57 7.89
CA TRP A 570 -6.72 -13.90 6.49
C TRP A 570 -5.40 -14.40 5.90
N LYS A 571 -5.24 -15.73 5.96
CA LYS A 571 -4.34 -16.51 5.11
C LYS A 571 -5.16 -16.94 3.91
N GLU A 572 -4.61 -16.79 2.71
CA GLU A 572 -5.21 -17.29 1.48
C GLU A 572 -5.73 -18.71 1.59
#